data_68400c133ce477f718fb107988ab71ca
#
_entry.id   68400c133ce477f718fb107988ab71ca
#
_cell.length_a   1.000
_cell.length_b   1.000
_cell.length_c   1.000
_cell.angle_alpha   90.00
_cell.angle_beta   90.00
_cell.angle_gamma   90.00
#
_symmetry.space_group_name_H-M   'P 1'
#
loop_
_entity.id
_entity.type
_entity.pdbx_description
1 polymer ?
#
loop_
_entity_poly.entity_id
_entity_poly.type
_entity_poly.pdbx_seq_one_letter_code
_entity_poly.pdbx_strand_id
1 'polypeptide(L)'
;MVSLHRLTMTGLEDMERLLQEGRTDEAILSLKEYIASCNPPSDKAFYLLGNAYRKKGDWQGAINNYLEAMEINPDGPAGNAYRMANEILDFYNKDMYNQ
;
A
#
# COMPACT_ATOMS: atom_id res chain seq x y z
N MET A 1 3.63 14.85 25.00
CA MET A 1 2.33 14.89 24.36
C MET A 1 2.37 14.39 22.95
N VAL A 2 3.26 14.98 22.14
CA VAL A 2 3.37 14.56 20.75
C VAL A 2 3.78 13.10 20.64
N SER A 3 4.72 12.68 21.46
CA SER A 3 5.17 11.30 21.41
C SER A 3 4.08 10.32 21.85
N LEU A 4 3.27 10.72 22.83
CA LEU A 4 2.15 9.89 23.25
C LEU A 4 1.14 9.74 22.12
N HIS A 5 0.85 10.86 21.47
CA HIS A 5 -0.08 10.83 20.35
C HIS A 5 0.43 9.93 19.24
N ARG A 6 1.73 10.03 18.97
CA ARG A 6 2.34 9.18 17.96
C ARG A 6 2.26 7.71 18.36
N LEU A 7 2.43 7.39 19.62
CA LEU A 7 2.35 6.02 20.08
C LEU A 7 0.97 5.44 19.92
N THR A 8 -0.07 6.28 20.05
CA THR A 8 -1.43 5.78 19.87
C THR A 8 -1.80 5.62 18.42
N MET A 9 -1.02 6.18 17.49
CA MET A 9 -1.27 6.08 16.08
C MET A 9 -0.39 5.02 15.43
N THR A 10 -0.40 3.83 16.00
CA THR A 10 0.43 2.74 15.49
C THR A 10 -0.36 1.64 14.82
N GLY A 11 -1.69 1.72 14.89
CA GLY A 11 -2.53 0.69 14.29
C GLY A 11 -2.77 0.95 12.80
N LEU A 12 -3.08 -0.13 12.09
CA LEU A 12 -3.36 0.00 10.67
C LEU A 12 -4.59 0.84 10.39
N GLU A 13 -5.52 0.89 11.33
CA GLU A 13 -6.71 1.72 11.17
C GLU A 13 -6.36 3.20 11.07
N ASP A 14 -5.35 3.62 11.82
CA ASP A 14 -4.90 5.00 11.75
C ASP A 14 -4.29 5.30 10.39
N MET A 15 -3.58 4.34 9.83
CA MET A 15 -2.97 4.52 8.52
C MET A 15 -4.01 4.54 7.43
N GLU A 16 -5.06 3.73 7.58
CA GLU A 16 -6.20 3.81 6.66
C GLU A 16 -6.84 5.19 6.70
N ARG A 17 -6.96 5.75 7.90
CA ARG A 17 -7.54 7.07 8.04
C ARG A 17 -6.69 8.13 7.36
N LEU A 18 -5.37 8.03 7.51
CA LEU A 18 -4.49 8.96 6.82
C LEU A 18 -4.69 8.91 5.32
N LEU A 19 -4.85 7.71 4.77
CA LEU A 19 -5.10 7.57 3.35
C LEU A 19 -6.43 8.18 2.94
N GLN A 20 -7.46 7.99 3.75
CA GLN A 20 -8.77 8.55 3.46
C GLN A 20 -8.77 10.06 3.51
N GLU A 21 -7.92 10.62 4.36
CA GLU A 21 -7.80 12.07 4.49
C GLU A 21 -6.90 12.69 3.43
N GLY A 22 -6.32 11.88 2.58
CA GLY A 22 -5.43 12.39 1.55
C GLY A 22 -4.02 12.64 2.01
N ARG A 23 -3.69 12.23 3.23
CA ARG A 23 -2.34 12.41 3.79
C ARG A 23 -1.48 11.22 3.42
N THR A 24 -1.31 11.05 2.13
CA THR A 24 -0.72 9.83 1.58
C THR A 24 0.75 9.66 1.94
N ASP A 25 1.52 10.75 1.89
CA ASP A 25 2.95 10.65 2.22
C ASP A 25 3.16 10.26 3.68
N GLU A 26 2.35 10.82 4.57
CA GLU A 26 2.42 10.44 5.97
C GLU A 26 2.05 8.99 6.17
N ALA A 27 1.04 8.53 5.45
CA ALA A 27 0.63 7.14 5.53
C ALA A 27 1.75 6.22 5.07
N ILE A 28 2.45 6.58 4.00
CA ILE A 28 3.55 5.77 3.49
C ILE A 28 4.66 5.64 4.52
N LEU A 29 5.04 6.75 5.13
CA LEU A 29 6.09 6.71 6.15
C LEU A 29 5.67 5.84 7.32
N SER A 30 4.44 6.03 7.80
CA SER A 30 3.96 5.26 8.94
C SER A 30 3.86 3.78 8.61
N LEU A 31 3.40 3.45 7.42
CA LEU A 31 3.28 2.06 7.01
C LEU A 31 4.65 1.40 6.89
N LYS A 32 5.62 2.11 6.35
CA LYS A 32 6.96 1.56 6.24
C LYS A 32 7.56 1.28 7.61
N GLU A 33 7.35 2.19 8.55
CA GLU A 33 7.80 1.98 9.93
C GLU A 33 7.09 0.79 10.57
N TYR A 34 5.79 0.69 10.34
CA TYR A 34 5.01 -0.42 10.86
C TYR A 34 5.52 -1.74 10.32
N ILE A 35 5.75 -1.80 9.01
CA ILE A 35 6.21 -3.03 8.36
C ILE A 35 7.58 -3.42 8.89
N ALA A 36 8.47 -2.45 9.08
CA ALA A 36 9.82 -2.72 9.55
C ALA A 36 9.83 -3.34 10.95
N SER A 37 8.83 -3.02 11.76
CA SER A 37 8.78 -3.51 13.14
C SER A 37 7.77 -4.63 13.34
N CYS A 38 7.06 -5.03 12.28
CA CYS A 38 6.00 -6.03 12.38
C CYS A 38 6.57 -7.43 12.24
N ASN A 39 6.29 -8.27 13.23
CA ASN A 39 6.78 -9.65 13.21
C ASN A 39 5.72 -10.52 13.85
N PRO A 40 5.06 -11.40 13.10
CA PRO A 40 5.31 -11.71 11.67
C PRO A 40 4.82 -10.60 10.74
N PRO A 41 5.26 -10.62 9.48
CA PRO A 41 4.85 -9.60 8.51
C PRO A 41 3.33 -9.59 8.31
N SER A 42 2.81 -8.39 8.05
CA SER A 42 1.37 -8.19 7.89
C SER A 42 1.04 -7.97 6.42
N ASP A 43 0.19 -8.84 5.86
CA ASP A 43 -0.28 -8.67 4.49
C ASP A 43 -1.12 -7.39 4.37
N LYS A 44 -1.89 -7.07 5.40
CA LYS A 44 -2.73 -5.88 5.36
C LYS A 44 -1.89 -4.61 5.29
N ALA A 45 -0.76 -4.59 5.98
CA ALA A 45 0.13 -3.43 5.93
C ALA A 45 0.67 -3.22 4.52
N PHE A 46 1.12 -4.30 3.87
CA PHE A 46 1.59 -4.20 2.49
C PHE A 46 0.47 -3.81 1.54
N TYR A 47 -0.73 -4.35 1.76
CA TYR A 47 -1.88 -3.98 0.95
C TYR A 47 -2.16 -2.47 1.04
N LEU A 48 -2.14 -1.93 2.26
CA LEU A 48 -2.37 -0.51 2.45
C LEU A 48 -1.26 0.34 1.84
N LEU A 49 -0.03 -0.15 1.94
CA LEU A 49 1.09 0.56 1.32
C LEU A 49 0.95 0.58 -0.19
N GLY A 50 0.51 -0.53 -0.77
CA GLY A 50 0.20 -0.56 -2.19
C GLY A 50 -0.87 0.43 -2.57
N ASN A 51 -1.92 0.52 -1.76
CA ASN A 51 -2.98 1.50 -2.00
C ASN A 51 -2.46 2.94 -1.93
N ALA A 52 -1.52 3.19 -1.02
CA ALA A 52 -0.94 4.53 -0.89
C ALA A 52 -0.15 4.90 -2.13
N TYR A 53 0.66 3.99 -2.64
CA TYR A 53 1.39 4.25 -3.87
C TYR A 53 0.45 4.43 -5.05
N ARG A 54 -0.63 3.65 -5.10
CA ARG A 54 -1.62 3.80 -6.16
C ARG A 54 -2.22 5.20 -6.14
N LYS A 55 -2.53 5.71 -4.96
CA LYS A 55 -3.08 7.06 -4.84
C LYS A 55 -2.12 8.11 -5.35
N LYS A 56 -0.83 7.87 -5.23
CA LYS A 56 0.19 8.78 -5.74
C LYS A 56 0.42 8.60 -7.24
N GLY A 57 -0.18 7.62 -7.84
CA GLY A 57 0.04 7.34 -9.25
C GLY A 57 1.26 6.46 -9.50
N ASP A 58 1.88 5.96 -8.46
CA ASP A 58 3.04 5.07 -8.59
C ASP A 58 2.55 3.64 -8.70
N TRP A 59 2.20 3.24 -9.90
CA TRP A 59 1.59 1.93 -10.13
C TRP A 59 2.60 0.80 -9.91
N GLN A 60 3.87 1.04 -10.23
CA GLN A 60 4.87 0.01 -10.00
C GLN A 60 5.07 -0.23 -8.51
N GLY A 61 5.11 0.84 -7.73
CA GLY A 61 5.20 0.70 -6.28
C GLY A 61 3.99 -0.01 -5.71
N ALA A 62 2.80 0.29 -6.23
CA ALA A 62 1.59 -0.38 -5.80
C ALA A 62 1.68 -1.88 -6.07
N ILE A 63 2.06 -2.25 -7.29
CA ILE A 63 2.15 -3.65 -7.67
C ILE A 63 3.15 -4.40 -6.81
N ASN A 64 4.31 -3.79 -6.57
CA ASN A 64 5.34 -4.43 -5.76
C ASN A 64 4.82 -4.77 -4.36
N ASN A 65 4.08 -3.86 -3.77
CA ASN A 65 3.57 -4.07 -2.42
C ASN A 65 2.37 -5.01 -2.38
N TYR A 66 1.54 -4.99 -3.41
CA TYR A 66 0.48 -6.00 -3.52
C TYR A 66 1.06 -7.41 -3.64
N LEU A 67 2.15 -7.55 -4.38
CA LEU A 67 2.80 -8.86 -4.49
C LEU A 67 3.33 -9.35 -3.16
N GLU A 68 3.92 -8.45 -2.38
CA GLU A 68 4.37 -8.81 -1.04
C GLU A 68 3.20 -9.29 -0.18
N ALA A 69 2.09 -8.56 -0.25
CA ALA A 69 0.91 -8.94 0.51
C ALA A 69 0.40 -10.31 0.09
N MET A 70 0.42 -10.59 -1.21
CA MET A 70 -0.07 -11.86 -1.74
C MET A 70 0.80 -13.02 -1.32
N GLU A 71 2.11 -12.81 -1.17
CA GLU A 71 2.98 -13.85 -0.68
C GLU A 71 2.64 -14.25 0.76
N ILE A 72 2.23 -13.27 1.55
CA ILE A 72 1.87 -13.53 2.93
C ILE A 72 0.48 -14.16 3.01
N ASN A 73 -0.47 -13.61 2.26
CA ASN A 73 -1.86 -14.08 2.31
C ASN A 73 -2.46 -14.04 0.91
N PRO A 74 -2.38 -15.16 0.17
CA PRO A 74 -2.92 -15.19 -1.20
C PRO A 74 -4.43 -14.97 -1.27
N ASP A 75 -5.15 -15.23 -0.19
CA ASP A 75 -6.60 -15.10 -0.17
C ASP A 75 -7.07 -13.73 0.26
N GLY A 76 -6.16 -12.81 0.52
CA GLY A 76 -6.52 -11.47 0.96
C GLY A 76 -6.93 -10.56 -0.20
N PRO A 77 -7.23 -9.29 0.13
CA PRO A 77 -7.72 -8.34 -0.88
C PRO A 77 -6.66 -7.90 -1.88
N ALA A 78 -5.37 -8.15 -1.59
CA ALA A 78 -4.30 -7.67 -2.46
C ALA A 78 -4.37 -8.31 -3.85
N GLY A 79 -4.89 -9.53 -3.96
CA GLY A 79 -4.97 -10.21 -5.25
C GLY A 79 -5.82 -9.45 -6.25
N ASN A 80 -6.99 -8.99 -5.83
CA ASN A 80 -7.85 -8.19 -6.69
C ASN A 80 -7.21 -6.86 -7.02
N ALA A 81 -6.61 -6.22 -6.03
CA ALA A 81 -5.96 -4.93 -6.25
C ALA A 81 -4.79 -5.06 -7.21
N TYR A 82 -4.02 -6.14 -7.08
CA TYR A 82 -2.91 -6.41 -7.98
C TYR A 82 -3.40 -6.56 -9.43
N ARG A 83 -4.47 -7.33 -9.59
CA ARG A 83 -5.01 -7.56 -10.93
C ARG A 83 -5.47 -6.27 -11.57
N MET A 84 -6.17 -5.44 -10.80
CA MET A 84 -6.65 -4.15 -11.31
C MET A 84 -5.49 -3.23 -11.66
N ALA A 85 -4.47 -3.18 -10.81
CA ALA A 85 -3.31 -2.33 -11.08
C ALA A 85 -2.57 -2.80 -12.34
N ASN A 86 -2.46 -4.11 -12.49
CA ASN A 86 -1.82 -4.68 -13.68
C ASN A 86 -2.58 -4.33 -14.95
N GLU A 87 -3.90 -4.37 -14.89
CA GLU A 87 -4.70 -4.04 -16.06
C GLU A 87 -4.52 -2.58 -16.46
N ILE A 88 -4.45 -1.71 -15.47
CA ILE A 88 -4.26 -0.29 -15.75
C ILE A 88 -2.87 -0.05 -16.34
N LEU A 89 -1.86 -0.64 -15.73
CA LEU A 89 -0.50 -0.46 -16.21
C LEU A 89 -0.32 -1.05 -17.60
N ASP A 90 -0.94 -2.21 -17.84
CA ASP A 90 -0.88 -2.87 -19.14
C ASP A 90 -1.53 -2.01 -20.21
N PHE A 91 -2.63 -1.37 -19.86
CA PHE A 91 -3.32 -0.48 -20.78
C PHE A 91 -2.40 0.67 -21.22
N TYR A 92 -1.70 1.29 -20.28
CA TYR A 92 -0.77 2.36 -20.60
C TYR A 92 0.42 1.86 -21.38
N ASN A 93 0.92 0.68 -21.06
CA ASN A 93 2.04 0.11 -21.77
C ASN A 93 1.68 -0.24 -23.21
N LYS A 94 0.45 -0.66 -23.44
CA LYS A 94 -0.03 -0.93 -24.80
C LYS A 94 0.07 0.31 -25.64
N ASP A 95 -0.34 1.44 -25.10
CA ASP A 95 -0.25 2.70 -25.83
C ASP A 95 1.19 3.02 -26.20
N MET A 96 2.11 2.76 -25.29
CA MET A 96 3.51 3.01 -25.54
C MET A 96 4.08 2.10 -26.62
N TYR A 97 3.67 0.85 -26.60
CA TYR A 97 4.18 -0.12 -27.58
C TYR A 97 3.63 0.13 -28.96
N ASN A 98 2.46 0.71 -29.05
CA ASN A 98 1.80 0.90 -30.34
C ASN A 98 2.28 2.12 -31.07
N GLN A 99 3.26 2.79 -30.53
CA GLN A 99 3.89 3.90 -31.19
C GLN A 99 5.11 3.45 -31.95
#